data_8699fb7a14aa8a029d085a69ee071580
#
_entry.id   8699fb7a14aa8a029d085a69ee071580
#
_cell.length_a   1.000
_cell.length_b   1.000
_cell.length_c   1.000
_cell.angle_alpha   90.00
_cell.angle_beta   90.00
_cell.angle_gamma   90.00
#
_symmetry.space_group_name_H-M   'P 1'
#
loop_
_entity.id
_entity.type
_entity.pdbx_description
1 polymer ?
#
loop_
_entity_poly.entity_id
_entity_poly.type
_entity_poly.pdbx_seq_one_letter_code
_entity_poly.pdbx_strand_id
1 'polypeptide(L)'
;MLAGCFGGLSGENRVVASFDIVSRIDLQEVDNAVNITKKAILSRYDFRQSKTEITLDKKEKKIRVTTEDDMKMKAVQDTLIENLVRRKVDRKCLDAKESHMASQGMIQREITIKEGVDSDTARNIVKMIKEQKLKVQAAIQENQVRVTGKKIDDLQAVIQILRGANIPIPLQFINLQS
;
A
#
# COMPACT_ATOMS: atom_id res chain seq x y z
N MET A 1 -14.52 57.13 33.74
CA MET A 1 -15.36 56.06 34.21
C MET A 1 -15.46 55.02 33.13
N LEU A 2 -14.57 54.10 33.17
CA LEU A 2 -14.30 53.22 32.07
C LEU A 2 -14.64 51.80 32.48
N ALA A 3 -15.74 51.27 31.99
CA ALA A 3 -16.01 49.86 32.07
C ALA A 3 -15.19 49.14 30.98
N GLY A 4 -14.14 48.53 31.41
CA GLY A 4 -13.34 47.68 30.51
C GLY A 4 -14.09 46.38 30.18
N CYS A 5 -14.51 46.24 28.97
CA CYS A 5 -14.94 44.96 28.40
C CYS A 5 -13.71 44.09 28.20
N PHE A 6 -13.47 43.22 29.14
CA PHE A 6 -12.60 42.06 28.89
C PHE A 6 -13.38 40.98 28.16
N GLY A 7 -13.31 41.01 26.84
CA GLY A 7 -13.65 39.88 26.01
C GLY A 7 -12.74 38.72 26.30
N GLY A 8 -13.24 37.76 27.05
CA GLY A 8 -12.54 36.50 27.28
C GLY A 8 -12.30 35.77 25.95
N LEU A 9 -11.05 35.72 25.52
CA LEU A 9 -10.59 34.78 24.54
C LEU A 9 -10.52 33.40 25.23
N SER A 10 -11.64 32.75 25.29
CA SER A 10 -11.68 31.31 25.54
C SER A 10 -11.15 30.64 24.29
N GLY A 11 -9.83 30.63 24.17
CA GLY A 11 -9.17 29.68 23.31
C GLY A 11 -9.40 28.29 23.87
N GLU A 12 -10.53 27.69 23.57
CA GLU A 12 -10.70 26.27 23.74
C GLU A 12 -9.64 25.62 22.86
N ASN A 13 -8.56 25.18 23.47
CA ASN A 13 -7.68 24.18 22.94
C ASN A 13 -8.51 22.92 22.75
N ARG A 14 -9.31 22.86 21.67
CA ARG A 14 -9.98 21.65 21.23
C ARG A 14 -8.87 20.73 20.75
N VAL A 15 -8.47 19.80 21.59
CA VAL A 15 -7.63 18.68 21.19
C VAL A 15 -8.39 18.00 20.05
N VAL A 16 -7.90 18.18 18.84
CA VAL A 16 -8.49 17.60 17.64
C VAL A 16 -7.73 16.29 17.43
N ALA A 17 -8.40 15.17 17.68
CA ALA A 17 -7.84 13.89 17.39
C ALA A 17 -7.67 13.72 15.86
N SER A 18 -6.59 13.12 15.44
CA SER A 18 -6.29 12.89 14.02
C SER A 18 -5.51 11.62 13.77
N PHE A 19 -5.61 11.10 12.56
CA PHE A 19 -4.72 10.05 12.04
C PHE A 19 -4.54 10.20 10.54
N ASP A 20 -3.49 9.56 10.03
CA ASP A 20 -3.19 9.53 8.60
C ASP A 20 -3.42 8.13 8.03
N ILE A 21 -4.12 8.07 6.91
CA ILE A 21 -4.31 6.86 6.10
C ILE A 21 -3.24 6.87 5.02
N VAL A 22 -2.38 5.87 5.05
CA VAL A 22 -1.25 5.73 4.14
C VAL A 22 -1.21 4.33 3.54
N SER A 23 -0.53 4.18 2.42
CA SER A 23 -0.14 2.89 1.85
C SER A 23 1.35 2.91 1.59
N ARG A 24 2.13 2.40 2.52
CA ARG A 24 3.60 2.36 2.44
C ARG A 24 4.09 0.94 2.27
N ILE A 25 5.14 0.78 1.49
CA ILE A 25 5.80 -0.49 1.25
C ILE A 25 7.27 -0.36 1.65
N ASP A 26 7.76 -1.35 2.38
CA ASP A 26 9.18 -1.47 2.66
C ASP A 26 9.87 -2.15 1.49
N LEU A 27 10.54 -1.36 0.65
CA LEU A 27 11.30 -1.87 -0.50
C LEU A 27 12.45 -2.79 -0.10
N GLN A 28 12.95 -2.69 1.13
CA GLN A 28 13.97 -3.62 1.64
C GLN A 28 13.37 -5.01 1.85
N GLU A 29 12.15 -5.09 2.38
CA GLU A 29 11.44 -6.37 2.52
C GLU A 29 11.04 -6.96 1.16
N VAL A 30 10.74 -6.13 0.17
CA VAL A 30 10.55 -6.59 -1.21
C VAL A 30 11.83 -7.18 -1.78
N ASP A 31 12.97 -6.51 -1.58
CA ASP A 31 14.28 -7.00 -2.02
C ASP A 31 14.65 -8.34 -1.36
N ASN A 32 14.41 -8.45 -0.06
CA ASN A 32 14.60 -9.69 0.68
C ASN A 32 13.74 -10.83 0.11
N ALA A 33 12.47 -10.56 -0.17
CA ALA A 33 11.56 -11.55 -0.77
C ALA A 33 12.02 -11.99 -2.17
N VAL A 34 12.47 -11.05 -3.01
CA VAL A 34 13.03 -11.34 -4.33
C VAL A 34 14.26 -12.23 -4.22
N ASN A 35 15.18 -11.92 -3.31
CA ASN A 35 16.40 -12.71 -3.12
C ASN A 35 16.12 -14.12 -2.59
N ILE A 36 15.15 -14.28 -1.70
CA ILE A 36 14.69 -15.58 -1.22
C ILE A 36 14.07 -16.38 -2.38
N THR A 37 13.24 -15.72 -3.18
CA THR A 37 12.62 -16.35 -4.35
C THR A 37 13.65 -16.81 -5.36
N LYS A 38 14.68 -16.01 -5.67
CA LYS A 38 15.79 -16.41 -6.52
C LYS A 38 16.46 -17.70 -6.04
N LYS A 39 16.79 -17.74 -4.76
CA LYS A 39 17.42 -18.94 -4.15
C LYS A 39 16.51 -20.15 -4.22
N ALA A 40 15.21 -19.98 -3.90
CA ALA A 40 14.24 -21.07 -3.93
C ALA A 40 14.05 -21.62 -5.36
N ILE A 41 13.96 -20.75 -6.37
CA ILE A 41 13.83 -21.15 -7.77
C ILE A 41 15.08 -21.86 -8.28
N LEU A 42 16.28 -21.34 -7.99
CA LEU A 42 17.55 -21.97 -8.41
C LEU A 42 17.77 -23.34 -7.77
N SER A 43 17.19 -23.61 -6.60
CA SER A 43 17.29 -24.91 -5.93
C SER A 43 16.34 -25.97 -6.51
N ARG A 44 15.35 -25.58 -7.29
CA ARG A 44 14.37 -26.49 -7.88
C ARG A 44 14.96 -27.26 -9.05
N TYR A 45 14.65 -28.56 -9.14
CA TYR A 45 15.10 -29.42 -10.22
C TYR A 45 14.67 -28.97 -11.61
N ASP A 46 13.42 -28.50 -11.73
CA ASP A 46 12.81 -28.01 -12.98
C ASP A 46 13.41 -26.69 -13.50
N PHE A 47 14.21 -26.00 -12.67
CA PHE A 47 14.89 -24.75 -13.03
C PHE A 47 16.43 -24.89 -13.17
N ARG A 48 16.99 -26.08 -12.99
CA ARG A 48 18.46 -26.27 -13.01
C ARG A 48 19.15 -25.80 -14.29
N GLN A 49 18.48 -25.90 -15.43
CA GLN A 49 19.00 -25.48 -16.74
C GLN A 49 18.24 -24.24 -17.27
N SER A 50 17.37 -23.67 -16.47
CA SER A 50 16.56 -22.53 -16.87
C SER A 50 17.36 -21.22 -16.78
N LYS A 51 17.18 -20.36 -17.77
CA LYS A 51 17.70 -18.99 -17.78
C LYS A 51 16.75 -18.01 -17.09
N THR A 52 16.05 -18.47 -16.05
CA THR A 52 15.12 -17.64 -15.30
C THR A 52 15.85 -16.55 -14.53
N GLU A 53 15.43 -15.32 -14.72
CA GLU A 53 15.97 -14.14 -14.05
C GLU A 53 14.85 -13.36 -13.36
N ILE A 54 15.13 -12.89 -12.14
CA ILE A 54 14.23 -12.05 -11.39
C ILE A 54 15.03 -10.81 -10.97
N THR A 55 14.58 -9.63 -11.35
CA THR A 55 15.22 -8.35 -11.01
C THR A 55 14.26 -7.40 -10.34
N LEU A 56 14.74 -6.66 -9.35
CA LEU A 56 13.99 -5.58 -8.70
C LEU A 56 14.59 -4.23 -9.09
N ASP A 57 13.80 -3.41 -9.73
CA ASP A 57 14.12 -2.00 -9.95
C ASP A 57 13.48 -1.17 -8.81
N LYS A 58 14.31 -0.72 -7.87
CA LYS A 58 13.86 0.05 -6.71
C LYS A 58 13.42 1.48 -7.09
N LYS A 59 13.93 2.03 -8.19
CA LYS A 59 13.56 3.37 -8.65
C LYS A 59 12.19 3.37 -9.32
N GLU A 60 11.98 2.43 -10.21
CA GLU A 60 10.70 2.27 -10.90
C GLU A 60 9.67 1.49 -10.08
N LYS A 61 10.08 0.90 -8.95
CA LYS A 61 9.23 0.02 -8.11
C LYS A 61 8.61 -1.10 -8.92
N LYS A 62 9.43 -1.78 -9.69
CA LYS A 62 9.02 -2.88 -10.56
C LYS A 62 9.87 -4.12 -10.34
N ILE A 63 9.22 -5.26 -10.33
CA ILE A 63 9.87 -6.56 -10.37
C ILE A 63 9.73 -7.10 -11.80
N ARG A 64 10.84 -7.43 -12.44
CA ARG A 64 10.85 -8.09 -13.75
C ARG A 64 11.20 -9.55 -13.58
N VAL A 65 10.39 -10.40 -14.16
CA VAL A 65 10.62 -11.85 -14.21
C VAL A 65 10.75 -12.23 -15.66
N THR A 66 11.86 -12.85 -16.02
CA THR A 66 12.13 -13.37 -17.37
C THR A 66 12.35 -14.87 -17.28
N THR A 67 11.66 -15.65 -18.11
CA THR A 67 11.76 -17.09 -18.11
C THR A 67 11.41 -17.66 -19.50
N GLU A 68 11.49 -18.96 -19.66
CA GLU A 68 11.36 -19.64 -20.97
C GLU A 68 9.91 -19.93 -21.36
N ASP A 69 9.03 -20.17 -20.40
CA ASP A 69 7.65 -20.55 -20.65
C ASP A 69 6.68 -20.06 -19.56
N ASP A 70 5.39 -20.07 -19.87
CA ASP A 70 4.32 -19.60 -18.97
C ASP A 70 4.18 -20.47 -17.72
N MET A 71 4.49 -21.77 -17.78
CA MET A 71 4.41 -22.65 -16.61
C MET A 71 5.46 -22.25 -15.59
N LYS A 72 6.69 -22.02 -16.04
CA LYS A 72 7.78 -21.50 -15.19
C LYS A 72 7.48 -20.08 -14.70
N MET A 73 6.91 -19.22 -15.54
CA MET A 73 6.50 -17.88 -15.15
C MET A 73 5.51 -17.92 -13.99
N LYS A 74 4.49 -18.78 -14.07
CA LYS A 74 3.52 -18.96 -13.00
C LYS A 74 4.17 -19.48 -11.71
N ALA A 75 5.04 -20.48 -11.81
CA ALA A 75 5.74 -21.03 -10.65
C ALA A 75 6.61 -19.98 -9.94
N VAL A 76 7.34 -19.16 -10.69
CA VAL A 76 8.13 -18.04 -10.14
C VAL A 76 7.23 -17.01 -9.47
N GLN A 77 6.15 -16.65 -10.14
CA GLN A 77 5.20 -15.64 -9.61
C GLN A 77 4.54 -16.11 -8.31
N ASP A 78 4.08 -17.35 -8.25
CA ASP A 78 3.45 -17.92 -7.06
C ASP A 78 4.43 -17.94 -5.87
N THR A 79 5.67 -18.38 -6.11
CA THR A 79 6.73 -18.40 -5.10
C THR A 79 7.11 -16.97 -4.65
N LEU A 80 7.15 -16.02 -5.57
CA LEU A 80 7.44 -14.62 -5.27
C LEU A 80 6.34 -14.01 -4.40
N ILE A 81 5.08 -14.20 -4.77
CA ILE A 81 3.93 -13.68 -4.00
C ILE A 81 3.93 -14.28 -2.60
N GLU A 82 4.16 -15.58 -2.46
CA GLU A 82 4.23 -16.25 -1.16
C GLU A 82 5.32 -15.63 -0.26
N ASN A 83 6.52 -15.42 -0.81
CA ASN A 83 7.62 -14.81 -0.05
C ASN A 83 7.35 -13.34 0.28
N LEU A 84 6.70 -12.57 -0.60
CA LEU A 84 6.29 -11.20 -0.32
C LEU A 84 5.28 -11.14 0.83
N VAL A 85 4.26 -12.00 0.81
CA VAL A 85 3.26 -12.08 1.89
C VAL A 85 3.91 -12.48 3.22
N ARG A 86 4.83 -13.44 3.22
CA ARG A 86 5.61 -13.82 4.41
C ARG A 86 6.41 -12.65 4.98
N ARG A 87 6.82 -11.71 4.13
CA ARG A 87 7.52 -10.47 4.51
C ARG A 87 6.58 -9.29 4.77
N LYS A 88 5.29 -9.57 4.98
CA LYS A 88 4.24 -8.57 5.27
C LYS A 88 4.02 -7.53 4.16
N VAL A 89 4.39 -7.87 2.94
CA VAL A 89 4.03 -7.10 1.75
C VAL A 89 2.70 -7.63 1.23
N ASP A 90 1.67 -6.80 1.27
CA ASP A 90 0.32 -7.20 0.87
C ASP A 90 0.25 -7.44 -0.65
N ARG A 91 -0.42 -8.53 -1.04
CA ARG A 91 -0.65 -8.85 -2.45
C ARG A 91 -1.37 -7.74 -3.21
N LYS A 92 -2.20 -6.95 -2.55
CA LYS A 92 -2.93 -5.82 -3.14
C LYS A 92 -2.02 -4.72 -3.68
N CYS A 93 -0.76 -4.63 -3.18
CA CYS A 93 0.23 -3.69 -3.70
C CYS A 93 0.80 -4.12 -5.07
N LEU A 94 0.61 -5.37 -5.46
CA LEU A 94 1.26 -5.96 -6.62
C LEU A 94 0.32 -5.93 -7.82
N ASP A 95 0.75 -5.27 -8.87
CA ASP A 95 0.04 -5.21 -10.15
C ASP A 95 0.86 -5.95 -11.21
N ALA A 96 0.52 -7.22 -11.41
CA ALA A 96 1.17 -8.05 -12.42
C ALA A 96 0.57 -7.75 -13.80
N LYS A 97 1.39 -7.23 -14.70
CA LYS A 97 1.03 -7.03 -16.10
C LYS A 97 1.03 -8.35 -16.86
N GLU A 98 0.46 -8.34 -18.04
CA GLU A 98 0.53 -9.49 -18.94
C GLU A 98 1.98 -9.78 -19.34
N SER A 99 2.29 -11.06 -19.55
CA SER A 99 3.59 -11.46 -20.08
C SER A 99 3.72 -11.08 -21.56
N HIS A 100 4.90 -10.67 -21.96
CA HIS A 100 5.22 -10.36 -23.35
C HIS A 100 6.48 -11.09 -23.77
N MET A 101 6.62 -11.28 -25.07
CA MET A 101 7.81 -11.90 -25.66
C MET A 101 9.03 -11.00 -25.42
N ALA A 102 10.06 -11.55 -24.86
CA ALA A 102 11.37 -10.93 -24.72
C ALA A 102 12.35 -11.48 -25.77
N SER A 103 13.60 -11.03 -25.75
CA SER A 103 14.64 -11.53 -26.66
C SER A 103 14.88 -13.02 -26.48
N GLN A 104 15.33 -13.68 -27.55
CA GLN A 104 15.73 -15.10 -27.57
C GLN A 104 14.59 -16.09 -27.24
N GLY A 105 13.35 -15.77 -27.53
CA GLY A 105 12.20 -16.64 -27.27
C GLY A 105 11.81 -16.75 -25.81
N MET A 106 12.39 -15.89 -24.94
CA MET A 106 12.00 -15.78 -23.54
C MET A 106 10.70 -14.98 -23.40
N ILE A 107 10.01 -15.18 -22.32
CA ILE A 107 8.87 -14.37 -21.89
C ILE A 107 9.23 -13.53 -20.67
N GLN A 108 8.73 -12.31 -20.66
CA GLN A 108 8.96 -11.37 -19.56
C GLN A 108 7.63 -10.88 -19.00
N ARG A 109 7.56 -10.78 -17.70
CA ARG A 109 6.45 -10.17 -16.97
C ARG A 109 6.96 -9.10 -16.03
N GLU A 110 6.30 -7.96 -16.03
CA GLU A 110 6.53 -6.89 -15.08
C GLU A 110 5.46 -6.91 -13.98
N ILE A 111 5.89 -6.81 -12.75
CA ILE A 111 5.02 -6.65 -11.58
C ILE A 111 5.32 -5.28 -10.99
N THR A 112 4.38 -4.36 -11.11
CA THR A 112 4.51 -3.01 -10.55
C THR A 112 4.09 -3.02 -9.09
N ILE A 113 4.89 -2.38 -8.25
CA ILE A 113 4.61 -2.21 -6.83
C ILE A 113 3.91 -0.87 -6.64
N LYS A 114 2.63 -0.91 -6.27
CA LYS A 114 1.83 0.29 -5.99
C LYS A 114 2.08 0.76 -4.57
N GLU A 115 2.53 1.99 -4.43
CA GLU A 115 2.75 2.65 -3.15
C GLU A 115 2.02 3.99 -3.11
N GLY A 116 1.54 4.37 -1.92
CA GLY A 116 0.75 5.57 -1.74
C GLY A 116 -0.74 5.37 -2.03
N VAL A 117 -1.52 6.35 -1.63
CA VAL A 117 -2.96 6.39 -1.90
C VAL A 117 -3.15 7.28 -3.12
N ASP A 118 -3.50 6.68 -4.25
CA ASP A 118 -3.79 7.44 -5.47
C ASP A 118 -5.05 8.31 -5.33
N SER A 119 -5.17 9.33 -6.16
CA SER A 119 -6.25 10.33 -6.07
C SER A 119 -7.65 9.71 -6.14
N ASP A 120 -7.84 8.68 -6.94
CA ASP A 120 -9.15 8.05 -7.09
C ASP A 120 -9.50 7.21 -5.85
N THR A 121 -8.55 6.45 -5.35
CA THR A 121 -8.72 5.72 -4.08
C THR A 121 -8.92 6.68 -2.91
N ALA A 122 -8.17 7.79 -2.86
CA ALA A 122 -8.34 8.81 -1.83
C ALA A 122 -9.75 9.43 -1.86
N ARG A 123 -10.28 9.75 -3.04
CA ARG A 123 -11.65 10.25 -3.21
C ARG A 123 -12.69 9.23 -2.75
N ASN A 124 -12.50 7.95 -3.07
CA ASN A 124 -13.39 6.88 -2.62
C ASN A 124 -13.37 6.72 -1.10
N ILE A 125 -12.21 6.78 -0.48
CA ILE A 125 -12.06 6.75 0.98
C ILE A 125 -12.81 7.92 1.63
N VAL A 126 -12.59 9.13 1.13
CA VAL A 126 -13.28 10.33 1.63
C VAL A 126 -14.81 10.23 1.45
N LYS A 127 -15.27 9.71 0.32
CA LYS A 127 -16.69 9.47 0.07
C LYS A 127 -17.28 8.47 1.07
N MET A 128 -16.62 7.33 1.28
CA MET A 128 -17.05 6.33 2.26
C MET A 128 -17.17 6.91 3.68
N ILE A 129 -16.20 7.74 4.09
CA ILE A 129 -16.19 8.40 5.39
C ILE A 129 -17.38 9.36 5.51
N LYS A 130 -17.65 10.16 4.47
CA LYS A 130 -18.79 11.11 4.44
C LYS A 130 -20.14 10.41 4.49
N GLU A 131 -20.30 9.28 3.82
CA GLU A 131 -21.53 8.47 3.81
C GLU A 131 -21.92 7.96 5.20
N GLN A 132 -20.95 7.76 6.09
CA GLN A 132 -21.20 7.31 7.46
C GLN A 132 -21.72 8.40 8.39
N LYS A 133 -21.78 9.65 7.93
CA LYS A 133 -22.28 10.83 8.70
C LYS A 133 -21.58 11.01 10.06
N LEU A 134 -20.33 10.53 10.19
CA LEU A 134 -19.52 10.74 11.37
C LEU A 134 -19.03 12.19 11.45
N LYS A 135 -18.80 12.67 12.67
CA LYS A 135 -18.32 14.06 12.91
C LYS A 135 -16.80 14.16 12.70
N VAL A 136 -16.34 13.75 11.54
CA VAL A 136 -14.93 13.76 11.13
C VAL A 136 -14.76 14.52 9.82
N GLN A 137 -13.56 15.03 9.61
CA GLN A 137 -13.15 15.66 8.36
C GLN A 137 -12.03 14.83 7.74
N ALA A 138 -12.11 14.60 6.44
CA ALA A 138 -11.10 13.92 5.68
C ALA A 138 -10.52 14.86 4.63
N ALA A 139 -9.19 15.01 4.62
CA ALA A 139 -8.46 15.84 3.68
C ALA A 139 -7.44 14.98 2.92
N ILE A 140 -7.41 15.12 1.61
CA ILE A 140 -6.43 14.44 0.74
C ILE A 140 -5.15 15.25 0.76
N GLN A 141 -4.03 14.62 1.10
CA GLN A 141 -2.70 15.21 1.14
C GLN A 141 -1.75 14.35 0.32
N GLU A 142 -1.38 14.80 -0.87
CA GLU A 142 -0.48 14.07 -1.77
C GLU A 142 -0.84 12.57 -1.91
N ASN A 143 -0.10 11.70 -1.22
CA ASN A 143 -0.25 10.25 -1.27
C ASN A 143 -0.91 9.66 -0.01
N GLN A 144 -1.60 10.49 0.77
CA GLN A 144 -2.25 10.07 2.02
C GLN A 144 -3.56 10.82 2.25
N VAL A 145 -4.37 10.30 3.16
CA VAL A 145 -5.60 10.97 3.59
C VAL A 145 -5.50 11.22 5.09
N ARG A 146 -5.60 12.48 5.49
CA ARG A 146 -5.67 12.87 6.90
C ARG A 146 -7.11 12.95 7.34
N VAL A 147 -7.41 12.28 8.44
CA VAL A 147 -8.73 12.32 9.09
C VAL A 147 -8.62 12.98 10.44
N THR A 148 -9.47 13.98 10.66
CA THR A 148 -9.53 14.72 11.92
C THR A 148 -10.93 14.65 12.50
N GLY A 149 -11.02 14.56 13.81
CA GLY A 149 -12.31 14.51 14.51
C GLY A 149 -12.21 15.04 15.93
N LYS A 150 -13.37 15.34 16.51
CA LYS A 150 -13.44 15.85 17.89
C LYS A 150 -13.36 14.74 18.94
N LYS A 151 -13.65 13.50 18.53
CA LYS A 151 -13.66 12.33 19.40
C LYS A 151 -12.87 11.21 18.81
N ILE A 152 -12.07 10.55 19.63
CA ILE A 152 -11.32 9.36 19.24
C ILE A 152 -12.25 8.23 18.78
N ASP A 153 -13.39 8.06 19.41
CA ASP A 153 -14.38 7.03 19.06
C ASP A 153 -14.85 7.16 17.60
N ASP A 154 -15.07 8.38 17.12
CA ASP A 154 -15.43 8.63 15.71
C ASP A 154 -14.30 8.23 14.78
N LEU A 155 -13.03 8.48 15.16
CA LEU A 155 -11.85 8.05 14.38
C LEU A 155 -11.69 6.54 14.37
N GLN A 156 -11.89 5.87 15.49
CA GLN A 156 -11.85 4.41 15.57
C GLN A 156 -12.95 3.77 14.72
N ALA A 157 -14.15 4.36 14.70
CA ALA A 157 -15.23 3.91 13.82
C ALA A 157 -14.83 4.00 12.35
N VAL A 158 -14.19 5.09 11.92
CA VAL A 158 -13.65 5.23 10.55
C VAL A 158 -12.63 4.14 10.24
N ILE A 159 -11.71 3.85 11.14
CA ILE A 159 -10.71 2.79 10.95
C ILE A 159 -11.39 1.43 10.76
N GLN A 160 -12.39 1.09 11.56
CA GLN A 160 -13.12 -0.17 11.45
C GLN A 160 -13.86 -0.28 10.10
N ILE A 161 -14.51 0.78 9.67
CA ILE A 161 -15.22 0.84 8.39
C ILE A 161 -14.25 0.61 7.23
N LEU A 162 -13.09 1.29 7.24
CA LEU A 162 -12.10 1.18 6.17
C LEU A 162 -11.40 -0.19 6.17
N ARG A 163 -11.22 -0.82 7.33
CA ARG A 163 -10.70 -2.20 7.40
C ARG A 163 -11.65 -3.23 6.81
N GLY A 164 -12.96 -3.02 6.96
CA GLY A 164 -14.00 -3.87 6.38
C GLY A 164 -14.30 -3.56 4.91
N ALA A 165 -13.83 -2.43 4.39
CA ALA A 165 -14.08 -2.02 3.02
C ALA A 165 -13.19 -2.76 2.02
N ASN A 166 -13.74 -3.05 0.83
CA ASN A 166 -12.98 -3.66 -0.26
C ASN A 166 -12.19 -2.59 -1.03
N ILE A 167 -11.09 -2.12 -0.44
CA ILE A 167 -10.20 -1.14 -1.05
C ILE A 167 -9.08 -1.87 -1.80
N PRO A 168 -8.73 -1.42 -3.03
CA PRO A 168 -7.79 -2.13 -3.90
C PRO A 168 -6.32 -2.02 -3.46
N ILE A 169 -6.03 -1.25 -2.41
CA ILE A 169 -4.70 -1.09 -1.83
C ILE A 169 -4.73 -1.40 -0.33
N PRO A 170 -3.62 -1.87 0.25
CA PRO A 170 -3.51 -2.03 1.70
C PRO A 170 -3.44 -0.65 2.36
N LEU A 171 -4.22 -0.48 3.41
CA LEU A 171 -4.24 0.75 4.20
C LEU A 171 -3.53 0.56 5.53
N GLN A 172 -2.76 1.56 5.91
CA GLN A 172 -2.13 1.68 7.22
C GLN A 172 -2.62 2.96 7.89
N PHE A 173 -2.86 2.87 9.19
CA PHE A 173 -3.35 3.99 9.99
C PHE A 173 -2.23 4.38 10.94
N ILE A 174 -1.67 5.56 10.75
CA ILE A 174 -0.52 6.06 11.49
C ILE A 174 -0.82 7.42 12.11
N ASN A 175 0.07 7.87 13.00
CA ASN A 175 0.00 9.18 13.66
C ASN A 175 -1.33 9.43 14.38
N LEU A 176 -1.91 8.40 15.01
CA LEU A 176 -3.08 8.58 15.84
C LEU A 176 -2.73 9.48 17.03
N GLN A 177 -3.26 10.68 17.04
CA GLN A 177 -3.12 11.68 18.09
C GLN A 177 -4.47 11.95 18.73
N SER A 178 -4.46 12.06 20.04
CA SER A 178 -5.62 12.36 20.89
C SER A 178 -5.44 13.68 21.64
#